data_23003f1b17098e7dcc713bbd203754f0
#
_entry.id   23003f1b17098e7dcc713bbd203754f0
#
_cell.length_a   1.000
_cell.length_b   1.000
_cell.length_c   1.000
_cell.angle_alpha   90.00
_cell.angle_beta   90.00
_cell.angle_gamma   90.00
#
_symmetry.space_group_name_H-M   'P 1'
#
loop_
_entity.id
_entity.type
_entity.pdbx_description
1 polymer ?
#
loop_
_entity_poly.entity_id
_entity_poly.type
_entity_poly.pdbx_seq_one_letter_code
_entity_poly.pdbx_strand_id
1 'polypeptide(L)'
;MNKKTVALDQQQYKTIISTIRSGFVWNKHSFKPNKRLATILVLQANLGLRISDILQLHIKDIIKDGSRYRLDICEQKTGKVRTFTVMPDIYNYILRYATDHGINSQAKLFDISDRAVQKQLKIVSDYLGYDNISTHSFRKFYATEIYKNNDCDIELVRHLLQHSSAAITQRYIGIQPPKIEQAISKHICLL
;
A
#
# COMPACT_ATOMS: atom_id res chain seq x y z
N MET A 1 13.28 -16.67 13.83
CA MET A 1 13.66 -15.96 12.58
C MET A 1 12.58 -14.98 12.19
N ASN A 2 12.90 -13.69 12.06
CA ASN A 2 11.94 -12.71 11.52
C ASN A 2 11.70 -13.02 10.03
N LYS A 3 10.57 -13.60 9.70
CA LYS A 3 10.19 -13.90 8.33
C LYS A 3 10.04 -12.59 7.54
N LYS A 4 10.71 -12.50 6.38
CA LYS A 4 10.71 -11.30 5.54
C LYS A 4 9.31 -11.06 4.96
N THR A 5 8.75 -9.85 5.17
CA THR A 5 7.47 -9.42 4.58
C THR A 5 7.50 -9.55 3.04
N VAL A 6 6.46 -10.11 2.45
CA VAL A 6 6.30 -10.30 1.00
C VAL A 6 5.39 -9.24 0.39
N ALA A 7 5.50 -9.01 -0.92
CA ALA A 7 4.53 -8.23 -1.67
C ALA A 7 3.26 -9.06 -1.88
N LEU A 8 2.11 -8.40 -1.95
CA LEU A 8 0.86 -9.03 -2.37
C LEU A 8 0.83 -9.20 -3.89
N ASP A 9 0.14 -10.22 -4.37
CA ASP A 9 -0.39 -10.21 -5.72
C ASP A 9 -1.79 -9.55 -5.77
N GLN A 10 -2.33 -9.36 -6.98
CA GLN A 10 -3.63 -8.72 -7.16
C GLN A 10 -4.79 -9.50 -6.53
N GLN A 11 -4.74 -10.84 -6.58
CA GLN A 11 -5.77 -11.69 -6.00
C GLN A 11 -5.75 -11.61 -4.48
N GLN A 12 -4.58 -11.72 -3.87
CA GLN A 12 -4.40 -11.56 -2.42
C GLN A 12 -4.87 -10.20 -1.93
N TYR A 13 -4.50 -9.11 -2.64
CA TYR A 13 -4.97 -7.76 -2.32
C TYR A 13 -6.49 -7.68 -2.32
N LYS A 14 -7.15 -8.11 -3.40
CA LYS A 14 -8.61 -8.10 -3.53
C LYS A 14 -9.27 -8.95 -2.43
N THR A 15 -8.76 -10.13 -2.17
CA THR A 15 -9.29 -11.06 -1.16
C THR A 15 -9.19 -10.46 0.24
N ILE A 16 -8.05 -9.89 0.62
CA ILE A 16 -7.87 -9.25 1.93
C ILE A 16 -8.87 -8.10 2.10
N ILE A 17 -8.97 -7.21 1.10
CA ILE A 17 -9.86 -6.03 1.19
C ILE A 17 -11.33 -6.46 1.26
N SER A 18 -11.77 -7.43 0.45
CA SER A 18 -13.14 -7.92 0.48
C SER A 18 -13.47 -8.61 1.81
N THR A 19 -12.58 -9.44 2.34
CA THR A 19 -12.73 -10.12 3.64
C THR A 19 -12.86 -9.10 4.79
N ILE A 20 -12.05 -8.04 4.80
CA ILE A 20 -12.15 -6.97 5.79
C ILE A 20 -13.49 -6.25 5.70
N ARG A 21 -13.99 -6.01 4.48
CA ARG A 21 -15.26 -5.31 4.26
C ARG A 21 -16.49 -6.13 4.63
N SER A 22 -16.44 -7.44 4.38
CA SER A 22 -17.55 -8.35 4.69
C SER A 22 -17.58 -8.78 6.16
N GLY A 23 -16.41 -8.80 6.81
CA GLY A 23 -16.24 -9.47 8.10
C GLY A 23 -16.27 -10.99 7.94
N PHE A 24 -15.99 -11.71 9.02
CA PHE A 24 -15.97 -13.18 9.05
C PHE A 24 -16.04 -13.71 10.48
N VAL A 25 -16.33 -15.00 10.60
CA VAL A 25 -16.26 -15.73 11.87
C VAL A 25 -15.10 -16.73 11.78
N TRP A 26 -14.23 -16.73 12.78
CA TRP A 26 -13.07 -17.62 12.85
C TRP A 26 -12.75 -17.99 14.28
N ASN A 27 -12.53 -19.27 14.56
CA ASN A 27 -12.23 -19.77 15.90
C ASN A 27 -13.17 -19.23 16.99
N LYS A 28 -14.49 -19.24 16.72
CA LYS A 28 -15.56 -18.71 17.62
C LYS A 28 -15.50 -17.19 17.87
N HIS A 29 -14.62 -16.45 17.20
CA HIS A 29 -14.54 -14.99 17.26
C HIS A 29 -15.12 -14.37 16.00
N SER A 30 -15.88 -13.29 16.16
CA SER A 30 -16.44 -12.51 15.04
C SER A 30 -15.54 -11.32 14.75
N PHE A 31 -15.02 -11.25 13.52
CA PHE A 31 -14.40 -10.05 12.97
C PHE A 31 -15.47 -9.26 12.21
N LYS A 32 -15.92 -8.16 12.79
CA LYS A 32 -16.97 -7.33 12.16
C LYS A 32 -16.45 -6.62 10.91
N PRO A 33 -17.33 -6.30 9.92
CA PRO A 33 -16.98 -5.45 8.80
C PRO A 33 -16.24 -4.19 9.22
N ASN A 34 -15.09 -3.90 8.59
CA ASN A 34 -14.20 -2.83 9.03
C ASN A 34 -13.80 -1.92 7.87
N LYS A 35 -14.67 -0.94 7.54
CA LYS A 35 -14.43 0.03 6.48
C LYS A 35 -13.14 0.85 6.73
N ARG A 36 -12.85 1.21 8.00
CA ARG A 36 -11.65 1.97 8.37
C ARG A 36 -10.37 1.22 8.00
N LEU A 37 -10.22 -0.03 8.43
CA LEU A 37 -9.06 -0.85 8.10
C LEU A 37 -8.92 -1.03 6.59
N ALA A 38 -10.02 -1.36 5.90
CA ALA A 38 -10.02 -1.50 4.45
C ALA A 38 -9.54 -0.23 3.75
N THR A 39 -10.04 0.95 4.14
CA THR A 39 -9.65 2.24 3.56
C THR A 39 -8.18 2.56 3.79
N ILE A 40 -7.66 2.35 4.99
CA ILE A 40 -6.22 2.52 5.31
C ILE A 40 -5.36 1.70 4.34
N LEU A 41 -5.67 0.42 4.18
CA LEU A 41 -4.89 -0.49 3.34
C LEU A 41 -5.05 -0.20 1.84
N VAL A 42 -6.25 0.21 1.40
CA VAL A 42 -6.48 0.69 0.02
C VAL A 42 -5.64 1.92 -0.27
N LEU A 43 -5.61 2.92 0.62
CA LEU A 43 -4.80 4.11 0.42
C LEU A 43 -3.30 3.76 0.42
N GLN A 44 -2.86 2.85 1.28
CA GLN A 44 -1.47 2.42 1.29
C GLN A 44 -1.07 1.74 -0.02
N ALA A 45 -1.94 0.91 -0.59
CA ALA A 45 -1.73 0.21 -1.86
C ALA A 45 -1.78 1.13 -3.09
N ASN A 46 -2.39 2.32 -3.00
CA ASN A 46 -2.54 3.24 -4.12
C ASN A 46 -1.67 4.50 -4.03
N LEU A 47 -1.24 4.89 -2.83
CA LEU A 47 -0.34 6.03 -2.62
C LEU A 47 1.10 5.60 -2.32
N GLY A 48 1.32 4.34 -2.01
CA GLY A 48 2.64 3.82 -1.66
C GLY A 48 3.24 4.43 -0.38
N LEU A 49 2.45 5.08 0.46
CA LEU A 49 2.90 5.71 1.71
C LEU A 49 3.20 4.66 2.79
N ARG A 50 4.03 5.03 3.77
CA ARG A 50 4.17 4.21 4.99
C ARG A 50 2.89 4.29 5.82
N ILE A 51 2.63 3.26 6.62
CA ILE A 51 1.44 3.22 7.46
C ILE A 51 1.38 4.42 8.42
N SER A 52 2.50 4.81 9.01
CA SER A 52 2.59 6.00 9.86
C SER A 52 2.13 7.28 9.16
N ASP A 53 2.47 7.43 7.87
CA ASP A 53 2.12 8.61 7.09
C ASP A 53 0.64 8.60 6.68
N ILE A 54 0.10 7.41 6.31
CA ILE A 54 -1.34 7.22 6.06
C ILE A 54 -2.19 7.63 7.28
N LEU A 55 -1.75 7.26 8.48
CA LEU A 55 -2.49 7.54 9.72
C LEU A 55 -2.43 9.03 10.14
N GLN A 56 -1.57 9.84 9.52
CA GLN A 56 -1.51 11.28 9.76
C GLN A 56 -2.27 12.11 8.70
N LEU A 57 -2.85 11.48 7.68
CA LEU A 57 -3.51 12.20 6.59
C LEU A 57 -4.74 12.98 7.07
N HIS A 58 -4.86 14.21 6.54
CA HIS A 58 -6.04 15.06 6.64
C HIS A 58 -6.53 15.40 5.23
N ILE A 59 -7.81 15.66 5.07
CA ILE A 59 -8.35 16.07 3.76
C ILE A 59 -7.71 17.39 3.30
N LYS A 60 -7.49 18.33 4.21
CA LYS A 60 -6.87 19.63 3.93
C LYS A 60 -5.47 19.55 3.32
N ASP A 61 -4.76 18.42 3.54
CA ASP A 61 -3.41 18.22 3.02
C ASP A 61 -3.43 17.91 1.52
N ILE A 62 -4.61 17.61 0.96
CA ILE A 62 -4.81 17.29 -0.46
C ILE A 62 -5.34 18.53 -1.17
N ILE A 63 -4.49 19.19 -1.93
CA ILE A 63 -4.74 20.47 -2.58
C ILE A 63 -5.04 20.24 -4.06
N LYS A 64 -6.08 20.91 -4.59
CA LYS A 64 -6.37 20.86 -6.04
C LYS A 64 -5.26 21.58 -6.81
N ASP A 65 -4.72 20.93 -7.83
CA ASP A 65 -3.63 21.40 -8.67
C ASP A 65 -3.97 21.14 -10.14
N GLY A 66 -4.67 22.08 -10.76
CA GLY A 66 -5.19 21.95 -12.13
C GLY A 66 -6.20 20.80 -12.24
N SER A 67 -5.92 19.83 -13.12
CA SER A 67 -6.76 18.62 -13.34
C SER A 67 -6.49 17.49 -12.35
N ARG A 68 -5.51 17.65 -11.44
CA ARG A 68 -5.09 16.66 -10.45
C ARG A 68 -5.15 17.22 -9.04
N TYR A 69 -4.80 16.39 -8.08
CA TYR A 69 -4.61 16.81 -6.68
C TYR A 69 -3.16 16.56 -6.28
N ARG A 70 -2.66 17.42 -5.40
CA ARG A 70 -1.33 17.34 -4.80
C ARG A 70 -1.47 17.07 -3.31
N LEU A 71 -0.70 16.13 -2.79
CA LEU A 71 -0.57 15.84 -1.37
C LEU A 71 0.85 16.15 -0.93
N ASP A 72 1.00 17.14 -0.06
CA ASP A 72 2.28 17.48 0.56
C ASP A 72 2.33 16.89 1.97
N ILE A 73 3.29 16.02 2.24
CA ILE A 73 3.48 15.40 3.55
C ILE A 73 4.93 15.49 4.03
N CYS A 74 5.10 15.60 5.35
CA CYS A 74 6.38 15.37 6.00
C CYS A 74 6.42 13.94 6.54
N GLU A 75 7.26 13.07 5.96
CA GLU A 75 7.36 11.68 6.37
C GLU A 75 7.79 11.54 7.83
N GLN A 76 7.01 10.83 8.63
CA GLN A 76 7.26 10.64 10.06
C GLN A 76 8.61 9.98 10.35
N LYS A 77 9.04 9.05 9.50
CA LYS A 77 10.29 8.29 9.73
C LYS A 77 11.54 9.04 9.32
N THR A 78 11.47 9.89 8.30
CA THR A 78 12.66 10.49 7.66
C THR A 78 12.71 12.00 7.78
N GLY A 79 11.63 12.65 8.19
CA GLY A 79 11.49 14.12 8.21
C GLY A 79 11.50 14.77 6.82
N LYS A 80 11.51 13.99 5.74
CA LYS A 80 11.53 14.52 4.38
C LYS A 80 10.17 15.00 3.95
N VAL A 81 10.13 16.19 3.37
CA VAL A 81 8.93 16.70 2.69
C VAL A 81 8.79 15.99 1.35
N ARG A 82 7.58 15.49 1.07
CA ARG A 82 7.23 14.81 -0.17
C ARG A 82 5.97 15.38 -0.77
N THR A 83 6.01 15.56 -2.07
CA THR A 83 4.85 15.93 -2.88
C THR A 83 4.44 14.73 -3.73
N PHE A 84 3.17 14.36 -3.64
CA PHE A 84 2.58 13.29 -4.43
C PHE A 84 1.48 13.81 -5.32
N THR A 85 1.34 13.22 -6.50
CA THR A 85 0.11 13.34 -7.27
C THR A 85 -0.92 12.36 -6.72
N VAL A 86 -2.10 12.89 -6.39
CA VAL A 86 -3.27 12.08 -6.02
C VAL A 86 -4.24 12.15 -7.19
N MET A 87 -4.55 10.99 -7.76
CA MET A 87 -5.51 10.91 -8.86
C MET A 87 -6.93 11.23 -8.36
N PRO A 88 -7.80 11.83 -9.21
CA PRO A 88 -9.16 12.20 -8.82
C PRO A 88 -9.96 11.06 -8.17
N ASP A 89 -9.82 9.83 -8.67
CA ASP A 89 -10.52 8.66 -8.13
C ASP A 89 -10.12 8.36 -6.68
N ILE A 90 -8.83 8.51 -6.34
CA ILE A 90 -8.34 8.33 -4.97
C ILE A 90 -8.83 9.46 -4.07
N TYR A 91 -8.82 10.70 -4.56
CA TYR A 91 -9.37 11.84 -3.83
C TYR A 91 -10.87 11.65 -3.53
N ASN A 92 -11.65 11.28 -4.55
CA ASN A 92 -13.08 11.01 -4.40
C ASN A 92 -13.37 9.85 -3.44
N TYR A 93 -12.51 8.81 -3.46
CA TYR A 93 -12.58 7.70 -2.52
C TYR A 93 -12.37 8.17 -1.06
N ILE A 94 -11.38 9.06 -0.83
CA ILE A 94 -11.11 9.67 0.48
C ILE A 94 -12.29 10.53 0.93
N LEU A 95 -12.81 11.39 0.04
CA LEU A 95 -13.95 12.25 0.37
C LEU A 95 -15.19 11.45 0.76
N ARG A 96 -15.50 10.40 0.00
CA ARG A 96 -16.64 9.51 0.30
C ARG A 96 -16.47 8.88 1.68
N TYR A 97 -15.28 8.35 1.98
CA TYR A 97 -15.00 7.78 3.29
C TYR A 97 -15.20 8.82 4.40
N ALA A 98 -14.67 10.03 4.23
CA ALA A 98 -14.78 11.10 5.22
C ALA A 98 -16.23 11.54 5.43
N THR A 99 -17.01 11.70 4.34
CA THR A 99 -18.44 12.05 4.39
C THR A 99 -19.24 10.97 5.12
N ASP A 100 -19.03 9.68 4.76
CA ASP A 100 -19.71 8.55 5.39
C ASP A 100 -19.47 8.46 6.91
N HIS A 101 -18.36 9.04 7.39
CA HIS A 101 -17.96 8.97 8.81
C HIS A 101 -18.00 10.33 9.53
N GLY A 102 -18.50 11.38 8.88
CA GLY A 102 -18.61 12.73 9.46
C GLY A 102 -17.25 13.35 9.82
N ILE A 103 -16.18 13.02 9.07
CA ILE A 103 -14.82 13.50 9.37
C ILE A 103 -14.64 14.90 8.78
N ASN A 104 -14.30 15.85 9.66
CA ASN A 104 -13.97 17.22 9.27
C ASN A 104 -12.63 17.27 8.52
N SER A 105 -12.48 18.19 7.57
CA SER A 105 -11.27 18.37 6.76
C SER A 105 -10.01 18.66 7.60
N GLN A 106 -10.16 19.24 8.78
CA GLN A 106 -9.06 19.53 9.72
C GLN A 106 -8.71 18.34 10.62
N ALA A 107 -9.58 17.34 10.71
CA ALA A 107 -9.35 16.15 11.52
C ALA A 107 -8.53 15.11 10.75
N LYS A 108 -7.82 14.24 11.48
CA LYS A 108 -7.19 13.06 10.88
C LYS A 108 -8.25 12.16 10.28
N LEU A 109 -7.95 11.60 9.09
CA LEU A 109 -8.83 10.61 8.45
C LEU A 109 -9.03 9.35 9.31
N PHE A 110 -8.02 8.99 10.12
CA PHE A 110 -8.02 7.74 10.87
C PHE A 110 -7.58 7.97 12.32
N ASP A 111 -8.50 7.70 13.24
CA ASP A 111 -8.19 7.63 14.66
C ASP A 111 -7.93 6.16 15.05
N ILE A 112 -6.70 5.71 14.81
CA ILE A 112 -6.23 4.36 15.12
C ILE A 112 -4.70 4.34 15.16
N SER A 113 -4.11 3.51 16.01
CA SER A 113 -2.67 3.34 16.06
C SER A 113 -2.16 2.34 14.99
N ASP A 114 -0.91 2.48 14.55
CA ASP A 114 -0.23 1.53 13.68
C ASP A 114 -0.29 0.10 14.24
N ARG A 115 -0.01 -0.06 15.54
CA ARG A 115 -0.08 -1.35 16.21
C ARG A 115 -1.48 -2.00 16.11
N ALA A 116 -2.55 -1.21 16.23
CA ALA A 116 -3.90 -1.72 16.09
C ALA A 116 -4.22 -2.15 14.65
N VAL A 117 -3.75 -1.38 13.65
CA VAL A 117 -3.86 -1.77 12.23
C VAL A 117 -3.13 -3.09 11.98
N GLN A 118 -1.89 -3.21 12.43
CA GLN A 118 -1.08 -4.43 12.27
C GLN A 118 -1.73 -5.64 12.95
N LYS A 119 -2.26 -5.48 14.17
CA LYS A 119 -2.96 -6.55 14.89
C LYS A 119 -4.21 -7.02 14.13
N GLN A 120 -5.02 -6.10 13.64
CA GLN A 120 -6.23 -6.44 12.87
C GLN A 120 -5.89 -7.11 11.54
N LEU A 121 -4.89 -6.59 10.80
CA LEU A 121 -4.43 -7.20 9.56
C LEU A 121 -3.87 -8.61 9.79
N LYS A 122 -3.16 -8.85 10.90
CA LYS A 122 -2.64 -10.18 11.26
C LYS A 122 -3.79 -11.19 11.41
N ILE A 123 -4.88 -10.83 12.10
CA ILE A 123 -6.07 -11.69 12.26
C ILE A 123 -6.65 -12.06 10.88
N VAL A 124 -6.76 -11.10 9.97
CA VAL A 124 -7.28 -11.34 8.61
C VAL A 124 -6.34 -12.24 7.82
N SER A 125 -5.03 -12.01 7.89
CA SER A 125 -4.03 -12.82 7.19
C SER A 125 -4.00 -14.25 7.70
N ASP A 126 -4.11 -14.46 9.01
CA ASP A 126 -4.18 -15.79 9.63
C ASP A 126 -5.45 -16.54 9.21
N TYR A 127 -6.59 -15.86 9.17
CA TYR A 127 -7.85 -16.42 8.67
C TYR A 127 -7.75 -16.89 7.21
N LEU A 128 -7.07 -16.11 6.37
CA LEU A 128 -6.89 -16.43 4.94
C LEU A 128 -5.74 -17.42 4.68
N GLY A 129 -4.98 -17.81 5.70
CA GLY A 129 -3.81 -18.67 5.55
C GLY A 129 -2.64 -17.96 4.83
N TYR A 130 -2.56 -16.64 4.88
CA TYR A 130 -1.51 -15.87 4.22
C TYR A 130 -0.36 -15.57 5.19
N ASP A 131 0.80 -16.14 4.89
CA ASP A 131 2.02 -15.93 5.67
C ASP A 131 2.76 -14.65 5.29
N ASN A 132 3.45 -14.05 6.28
CA ASN A 132 4.38 -12.92 6.08
C ASN A 132 3.73 -11.65 5.51
N ILE A 133 2.41 -11.50 5.67
CA ILE A 133 1.68 -10.28 5.30
C ILE A 133 1.71 -9.28 6.45
N SER A 134 2.01 -8.03 6.12
CA SER A 134 2.00 -6.88 7.02
C SER A 134 1.53 -5.63 6.27
N THR A 135 1.39 -4.50 6.95
CA THR A 135 1.11 -3.21 6.29
C THR A 135 2.15 -2.89 5.22
N HIS A 136 3.40 -3.30 5.40
CA HIS A 136 4.47 -3.15 4.40
C HIS A 136 4.20 -3.93 3.10
N SER A 137 3.40 -5.00 3.14
CA SER A 137 3.02 -5.78 1.95
C SER A 137 2.20 -4.95 0.96
N PHE A 138 1.36 -4.03 1.44
CA PHE A 138 0.56 -3.13 0.61
C PHE A 138 1.42 -2.08 -0.10
N ARG A 139 2.41 -1.53 0.60
CA ARG A 139 3.37 -0.61 -0.03
C ARG A 139 4.28 -1.35 -1.02
N LYS A 140 4.64 -2.61 -0.76
CA LYS A 140 5.35 -3.44 -1.73
C LYS A 140 4.49 -3.79 -2.94
N PHE A 141 3.19 -4.05 -2.75
CA PHE A 141 2.24 -4.23 -3.83
C PHE A 141 2.22 -3.01 -4.76
N TYR A 142 2.05 -1.78 -4.22
CA TYR A 142 2.15 -0.55 -5.00
C TYR A 142 3.43 -0.48 -5.82
N ALA A 143 4.58 -0.70 -5.18
CA ALA A 143 5.87 -0.66 -5.85
C ALA A 143 6.00 -1.69 -6.98
N THR A 144 5.51 -2.90 -6.74
CA THR A 144 5.57 -4.01 -7.70
C THR A 144 4.65 -3.77 -8.89
N GLU A 145 3.44 -3.25 -8.65
CA GLU A 145 2.51 -2.94 -9.75
C GLU A 145 3.00 -1.75 -10.59
N ILE A 146 3.52 -0.69 -9.98
CA ILE A 146 4.15 0.42 -10.73
C ILE A 146 5.32 -0.11 -11.57
N TYR A 147 6.20 -0.93 -11.00
CA TYR A 147 7.33 -1.52 -11.72
C TYR A 147 6.90 -2.35 -12.92
N LYS A 148 5.90 -3.23 -12.74
CA LYS A 148 5.40 -4.11 -13.82
C LYS A 148 4.73 -3.34 -14.95
N ASN A 149 3.99 -2.27 -14.60
CA ASN A 149 3.18 -1.50 -15.54
C ASN A 149 3.95 -0.37 -16.24
N ASN A 150 5.23 -0.16 -15.91
CA ASN A 150 6.09 0.87 -16.49
C ASN A 150 7.43 0.28 -16.90
N ASP A 151 7.42 -0.65 -17.85
CA ASP A 151 8.59 -1.26 -18.50
C ASP A 151 9.70 -1.74 -17.56
N CYS A 152 9.32 -2.12 -16.34
CA CYS A 152 10.24 -2.50 -15.28
C CYS A 152 11.24 -1.38 -14.88
N ASP A 153 10.82 -0.12 -14.99
CA ASP A 153 11.64 1.04 -14.59
C ASP A 153 11.83 1.10 -13.08
N ILE A 154 13.02 0.74 -12.64
CA ILE A 154 13.38 0.73 -11.21
C ILE A 154 13.64 2.13 -10.67
N GLU A 155 14.12 3.05 -11.50
CA GLU A 155 14.40 4.43 -11.10
C GLU A 155 13.11 5.19 -10.84
N LEU A 156 12.08 4.97 -11.66
CA LEU A 156 10.74 5.50 -11.40
C LEU A 156 10.23 5.05 -10.03
N VAL A 157 10.31 3.75 -9.73
CA VAL A 157 9.86 3.23 -8.42
C VAL A 157 10.72 3.76 -7.28
N ARG A 158 12.04 3.87 -7.47
CA ARG A 158 12.96 4.47 -6.48
C ARG A 158 12.55 5.90 -6.15
N HIS A 159 12.27 6.70 -7.17
CA HIS A 159 11.79 8.07 -7.01
C HIS A 159 10.45 8.14 -6.25
N LEU A 160 9.46 7.35 -6.67
CA LEU A 160 8.14 7.31 -6.04
C LEU A 160 8.19 6.88 -4.57
N LEU A 161 9.06 5.94 -4.22
CA LEU A 161 9.23 5.49 -2.83
C LEU A 161 10.26 6.31 -2.04
N GLN A 162 11.00 7.22 -2.72
CA GLN A 162 12.15 7.97 -2.18
C GLN A 162 13.19 7.08 -1.50
N HIS A 163 13.50 5.96 -2.13
CA HIS A 163 14.59 5.12 -1.67
C HIS A 163 15.95 5.77 -2.00
N SER A 164 16.90 5.67 -1.08
CA SER A 164 18.22 6.26 -1.24
C SER A 164 19.07 5.57 -2.34
N SER A 165 18.72 4.35 -2.75
CA SER A 165 19.39 3.65 -3.83
C SER A 165 18.46 2.66 -4.55
N ALA A 166 18.81 2.36 -5.83
CA ALA A 166 18.14 1.33 -6.62
C ALA A 166 18.25 -0.06 -5.97
N ALA A 167 19.37 -0.36 -5.31
CA ALA A 167 19.57 -1.63 -4.60
C ALA A 167 18.55 -1.86 -3.48
N ILE A 168 18.10 -0.79 -2.79
CA ILE A 168 17.01 -0.89 -1.80
C ILE A 168 15.69 -1.21 -2.53
N THR A 169 15.42 -0.56 -3.65
CA THR A 169 14.21 -0.77 -4.44
C THR A 169 14.18 -2.18 -5.02
N GLN A 170 15.28 -2.69 -5.54
CA GLN A 170 15.40 -4.07 -6.04
C GLN A 170 15.08 -5.11 -4.97
N ARG A 171 15.64 -4.96 -3.77
CA ARG A 171 15.33 -5.83 -2.63
C ARG A 171 13.88 -5.71 -2.17
N TYR A 172 13.27 -4.56 -2.42
CA TYR A 172 11.90 -4.25 -2.03
C TYR A 172 10.87 -4.89 -2.97
N ILE A 173 11.09 -4.77 -4.29
CA ILE A 173 10.23 -5.36 -5.33
C ILE A 173 10.44 -6.88 -5.39
N GLY A 174 11.68 -7.35 -5.20
CA GLY A 174 12.09 -8.74 -5.41
C GLY A 174 12.23 -9.06 -6.90
N ILE A 175 13.38 -9.59 -7.30
CA ILE A 175 13.55 -10.14 -8.65
C ILE A 175 12.91 -11.54 -8.64
N GLN A 176 11.89 -11.75 -9.44
CA GLN A 176 11.23 -13.05 -9.56
C GLN A 176 12.14 -14.01 -10.34
N PRO A 177 12.49 -15.21 -9.80
CA PRO A 177 13.29 -16.21 -10.50
C PRO A 177 12.84 -16.48 -11.94
N PRO A 178 11.53 -16.59 -12.26
CA PRO A 178 11.07 -16.81 -13.63
C PRO A 178 11.50 -15.72 -14.62
N LYS A 179 11.70 -14.47 -14.18
CA LYS A 179 12.19 -13.39 -15.06
C LYS A 179 13.67 -13.59 -15.43
N ILE A 180 14.47 -14.13 -14.54
CA ILE A 180 15.87 -14.44 -14.79
C ILE A 180 15.96 -15.55 -15.82
N GLU A 181 15.19 -16.64 -15.66
CA GLU A 181 15.13 -17.76 -16.59
C GLU A 181 14.65 -17.31 -17.98
N GLN A 182 13.60 -16.45 -18.04
CA GLN A 182 13.10 -15.89 -19.28
C GLN A 182 14.13 -14.98 -19.97
N ALA A 183 14.90 -14.20 -19.22
CA ALA A 183 15.95 -13.36 -19.77
C ALA A 183 17.09 -14.23 -20.34
N ILE A 184 17.48 -15.28 -19.66
CA ILE A 184 18.49 -16.24 -20.13
C ILE A 184 18.00 -16.94 -21.40
N SER A 185 16.77 -17.44 -21.41
CA SER A 185 16.20 -18.14 -22.59
C SER A 185 16.12 -17.28 -23.84
N LYS A 186 15.85 -15.97 -23.68
CA LYS A 186 15.83 -15.02 -24.79
C LYS A 186 17.22 -14.65 -25.32
N HIS A 187 18.26 -14.92 -24.55
CA HIS A 187 19.65 -14.60 -24.92
C HIS A 187 20.39 -15.77 -25.58
N ILE A 188 19.81 -16.99 -25.60
CA ILE A 188 20.47 -18.15 -26.22
C ILE A 188 20.62 -17.89 -27.72
N CYS A 189 21.86 -17.81 -28.17
CA CYS A 189 22.26 -17.75 -29.58
C CYS A 189 23.27 -18.91 -29.81
N LEU A 190 22.78 -20.01 -30.36
CA LEU A 190 23.61 -21.14 -30.79
C LEU A 190 23.87 -20.98 -32.27
N LEU A 191 25.09 -20.57 -32.64
CA LEU A 191 25.57 -20.51 -34.02
C LEU A 191 26.26 -21.83 -34.40
#